data_f68121f3d819c95be39c5df839fc583d
#
_entry.id   f68121f3d819c95be39c5df839fc583d
#
_cell.length_a   1.000
_cell.length_b   1.000
_cell.length_c   1.000
_cell.angle_alpha   90.00
_cell.angle_beta   90.00
_cell.angle_gamma   90.00
#
_symmetry.space_group_name_H-M   'P 1'
#
loop_
_entity.id
_entity.type
_entity.pdbx_description
1 polymer ?
#
loop_
_entity_poly.entity_id
_entity_poly.type
_entity_poly.pdbx_seq_one_letter_code
_entity_poly.pdbx_strand_id
1 'polypeptide(L)'
;MSIERRNEERRNDSTQNLSNIKAVILDYGKVIARSPTEEEFGRMAKMFNVSFEAFFQLWEDSRDIYDRSDVTAEQYWRKLAAHTKTTLDDKQIDALRRTEVEIWSHIDPEMLNWLGALQVAGIETGLLSNMPWDLVNHVRTNFEWMENFAFKTFSAEVRLVKPDAAIYEHTLQGLGVAAPDALFVDDRERNIKAAKALGMHAILYQSIAQFRDELKQLNFPVLPAISGAGSHTPQHDFQL
;
A
#
# COMPACT_ATOMS: atom_id res chain seq x y z
N MET A 1 16.70 -28.40 7.82
CA MET A 1 16.05 -28.18 6.51
C MET A 1 17.06 -28.51 5.43
N SER A 2 16.80 -29.51 4.60
CA SER A 2 17.77 -29.99 3.60
C SER A 2 17.88 -29.00 2.44
N ILE A 3 19.06 -29.00 1.79
CA ILE A 3 19.37 -28.19 0.59
C ILE A 3 18.36 -28.45 -0.54
N GLU A 4 17.82 -29.67 -0.60
CA GLU A 4 16.81 -30.09 -1.58
C GLU A 4 15.47 -29.34 -1.41
N ARG A 5 14.98 -29.13 -0.19
CA ARG A 5 13.75 -28.32 0.03
C ARG A 5 13.92 -26.85 -0.37
N ARG A 6 15.10 -26.27 -0.15
CA ARG A 6 15.41 -24.90 -0.63
C ARG A 6 15.50 -24.82 -2.14
N ASN A 7 15.94 -25.89 -2.80
CA ASN A 7 16.01 -25.96 -4.27
C ASN A 7 14.63 -26.25 -4.89
N GLU A 8 13.75 -26.97 -4.20
CA GLU A 8 12.36 -27.17 -4.63
C GLU A 8 11.52 -25.90 -4.46
N GLU A 9 11.67 -25.16 -3.34
CA GLU A 9 11.05 -23.85 -3.16
C GLU A 9 11.51 -22.84 -4.23
N ARG A 10 12.81 -22.83 -4.59
CA ARG A 10 13.35 -22.02 -5.69
C ARG A 10 12.91 -22.48 -7.07
N ARG A 11 12.66 -23.77 -7.28
CA ARG A 11 12.17 -24.32 -8.56
C ARG A 11 10.68 -24.06 -8.75
N ASN A 12 9.90 -24.00 -7.67
CA ASN A 12 8.48 -23.68 -7.73
C ASN A 12 8.23 -22.17 -7.98
N ASP A 13 9.19 -21.31 -7.64
CA ASP A 13 9.13 -19.87 -7.91
C ASP A 13 9.55 -19.51 -9.36
N SER A 14 10.23 -20.44 -10.06
CA SER A 14 10.80 -20.21 -11.40
C SER A 14 9.83 -20.45 -12.58
N THR A 15 8.53 -20.67 -12.33
CA THR A 15 7.51 -20.90 -13.38
C THR A 15 6.35 -19.89 -13.35
N GLN A 16 6.39 -18.86 -12.53
CA GLN A 16 5.39 -17.82 -12.57
C GLN A 16 5.57 -17.00 -13.85
N ASN A 17 4.54 -16.99 -14.69
CA ASN A 17 4.48 -16.18 -15.92
C ASN A 17 3.29 -15.22 -15.81
N LEU A 18 3.59 -13.94 -15.76
CA LEU A 18 2.59 -12.88 -15.59
C LEU A 18 2.05 -12.32 -16.92
N SER A 19 2.30 -12.98 -18.05
CA SER A 19 1.85 -12.50 -19.37
C SER A 19 0.30 -12.44 -19.52
N ASN A 20 -0.44 -13.17 -18.68
CA ASN A 20 -1.90 -13.30 -18.76
C ASN A 20 -2.64 -12.64 -17.58
N ILE A 21 -1.95 -11.81 -16.79
CA ILE A 21 -2.58 -11.08 -15.69
C ILE A 21 -3.64 -10.12 -16.24
N LYS A 22 -4.83 -10.17 -15.66
CA LYS A 22 -5.98 -9.33 -16.03
C LYS A 22 -6.12 -8.11 -15.13
N ALA A 23 -5.67 -8.21 -13.88
CA ALA A 23 -5.76 -7.12 -12.92
C ALA A 23 -4.48 -6.98 -12.09
N VAL A 24 -4.09 -5.73 -11.81
CA VAL A 24 -3.05 -5.37 -10.85
C VAL A 24 -3.69 -4.67 -9.67
N ILE A 25 -3.44 -5.18 -8.47
CA ILE A 25 -3.95 -4.63 -7.21
C ILE A 25 -2.76 -4.05 -6.43
N LEU A 26 -2.81 -2.75 -6.14
CA LEU A 26 -1.74 -2.03 -5.46
C LEU A 26 -2.12 -1.70 -4.02
N ASP A 27 -1.16 -1.82 -3.09
CA ASP A 27 -1.26 -1.09 -1.83
C ASP A 27 -1.03 0.41 -2.06
N TYR A 28 -1.48 1.22 -1.12
CA TYR A 28 -1.25 2.65 -1.12
C TYR A 28 0.07 3.02 -0.43
N GLY A 29 0.19 2.69 0.84
CA GLY A 29 1.34 3.08 1.66
C GLY A 29 2.64 2.42 1.22
N LYS A 30 3.70 3.20 1.01
CA LYS A 30 5.03 2.76 0.57
C LYS A 30 5.06 2.04 -0.79
N VAL A 31 3.95 1.99 -1.50
CA VAL A 31 3.85 1.51 -2.89
C VAL A 31 3.50 2.67 -3.81
N ILE A 32 2.34 3.31 -3.61
CA ILE A 32 1.93 4.51 -4.35
C ILE A 32 2.35 5.78 -3.62
N ALA A 33 2.10 5.85 -2.30
CA ALA A 33 2.64 6.90 -1.46
C ALA A 33 4.06 6.53 -1.02
N ARG A 34 4.99 7.49 -1.04
CA ARG A 34 6.35 7.26 -0.56
C ARG A 34 6.39 6.86 0.92
N SER A 35 7.46 6.21 1.31
CA SER A 35 7.72 5.92 2.72
C SER A 35 7.89 7.23 3.50
N PRO A 36 7.14 7.47 4.59
CA PRO A 36 7.43 8.58 5.49
C PRO A 36 8.83 8.48 6.08
N THR A 37 9.46 9.62 6.30
CA THR A 37 10.80 9.70 6.91
C THR A 37 10.75 9.60 8.43
N GLU A 38 11.89 9.28 9.07
CA GLU A 38 12.03 9.31 10.53
C GLU A 38 11.73 10.70 11.12
N GLU A 39 12.08 11.78 10.40
CA GLU A 39 11.77 13.14 10.84
C GLU A 39 10.26 13.40 10.86
N GLU A 40 9.53 12.93 9.86
CA GLU A 40 8.08 13.08 9.77
C GLU A 40 7.36 12.34 10.90
N PHE A 41 7.70 11.07 11.15
CA PHE A 41 7.20 10.34 12.32
C PHE A 41 7.72 10.92 13.65
N GLY A 42 8.95 11.42 13.68
CA GLY A 42 9.53 12.08 14.84
C GLY A 42 8.78 13.32 15.29
N ARG A 43 8.11 14.04 14.37
CA ARG A 43 7.21 15.14 14.74
C ARG A 43 6.02 14.65 15.58
N MET A 44 5.47 13.49 15.25
CA MET A 44 4.39 12.87 16.05
C MET A 44 4.93 12.32 17.37
N ALA A 45 6.07 11.61 17.37
CA ALA A 45 6.69 11.02 18.56
C ALA A 45 6.95 12.06 19.66
N LYS A 46 7.35 13.29 19.30
CA LYS A 46 7.54 14.40 20.23
C LYS A 46 6.30 14.73 21.04
N MET A 47 5.10 14.59 20.47
CA MET A 47 3.84 14.84 21.18
C MET A 47 3.57 13.80 22.28
N PHE A 48 4.18 12.62 22.15
CA PHE A 48 4.08 11.54 23.12
C PHE A 48 5.26 11.49 24.10
N ASN A 49 6.23 12.40 23.96
CA ASN A 49 7.45 12.47 24.76
C ASN A 49 8.25 11.14 24.79
N VAL A 50 8.34 10.48 23.66
CA VAL A 50 9.08 9.21 23.47
C VAL A 50 10.02 9.32 22.27
N SER A 51 10.95 8.36 22.10
CA SER A 51 11.79 8.27 20.92
C SER A 51 10.96 7.89 19.68
N PHE A 52 11.52 8.14 18.48
CA PHE A 52 10.92 7.72 17.23
C PHE A 52 10.65 6.21 17.23
N GLU A 53 11.61 5.39 17.61
CA GLU A 53 11.48 3.91 17.59
C GLU A 53 10.35 3.44 18.51
N ALA A 54 10.26 3.99 19.72
CA ALA A 54 9.21 3.63 20.66
C ALA A 54 7.82 4.05 20.16
N PHE A 55 7.72 5.23 19.57
CA PHE A 55 6.48 5.69 18.94
C PHE A 55 6.10 4.83 17.75
N PHE A 56 7.04 4.57 16.83
CA PHE A 56 6.81 3.81 15.61
C PHE A 56 6.33 2.39 15.93
N GLN A 57 6.97 1.71 16.89
CA GLN A 57 6.55 0.38 17.33
C GLN A 57 5.13 0.40 17.91
N LEU A 58 4.80 1.36 18.79
CA LEU A 58 3.47 1.50 19.37
C LEU A 58 2.42 1.80 18.30
N TRP A 59 2.75 2.67 17.35
CA TRP A 59 1.90 3.02 16.21
C TRP A 59 1.63 1.80 15.33
N GLU A 60 2.68 1.04 14.98
CA GLU A 60 2.59 -0.16 14.13
C GLU A 60 1.73 -1.25 14.79
N ASP A 61 1.98 -1.55 16.09
CA ASP A 61 1.28 -2.61 16.83
C ASP A 61 -0.20 -2.33 17.06
N SER A 62 -0.61 -1.08 16.98
CA SER A 62 -1.99 -0.66 17.28
C SER A 62 -2.83 -0.29 16.05
N ARG A 63 -2.26 -0.39 14.82
CA ARG A 63 -2.93 0.09 13.60
C ARG A 63 -4.22 -0.63 13.24
N ASP A 64 -4.26 -1.94 13.36
CA ASP A 64 -5.36 -2.75 12.81
C ASP A 64 -6.75 -2.32 13.30
N ILE A 65 -6.89 -1.93 14.58
CA ILE A 65 -8.16 -1.46 15.16
C ILE A 65 -8.58 -0.09 14.62
N TYR A 66 -7.61 0.76 14.30
CA TYR A 66 -7.84 2.10 13.75
C TYR A 66 -8.13 2.03 12.26
N ASP A 67 -7.33 1.29 11.51
CA ASP A 67 -7.52 1.10 10.08
C ASP A 67 -8.83 0.34 9.75
N ARG A 68 -9.30 -0.52 10.66
CA ARG A 68 -10.60 -1.21 10.54
C ARG A 68 -11.79 -0.37 11.01
N SER A 69 -11.54 0.82 11.57
CA SER A 69 -12.57 1.70 12.15
C SER A 69 -13.31 1.10 13.36
N ASP A 70 -12.62 0.27 14.16
CA ASP A 70 -13.16 -0.22 15.44
C ASP A 70 -13.14 0.88 16.52
N VAL A 71 -12.28 1.89 16.32
CA VAL A 71 -12.14 3.05 17.17
C VAL A 71 -12.10 4.33 16.33
N THR A 72 -12.53 5.46 16.92
CA THR A 72 -12.38 6.78 16.29
C THR A 72 -10.93 7.25 16.34
N ALA A 73 -10.57 8.25 15.52
CA ALA A 73 -9.24 8.87 15.57
C ALA A 73 -8.90 9.39 16.98
N GLU A 74 -9.86 10.05 17.64
CA GLU A 74 -9.68 10.54 19.00
C GLU A 74 -9.38 9.40 19.98
N GLN A 75 -10.18 8.33 19.95
CA GLN A 75 -10.00 7.16 20.81
C GLN A 75 -8.64 6.50 20.56
N TYR A 76 -8.22 6.40 19.29
CA TYR A 76 -6.93 5.83 18.91
C TYR A 76 -5.76 6.65 19.50
N TRP A 77 -5.72 7.94 19.23
CA TRP A 77 -4.63 8.79 19.70
C TRP A 77 -4.58 8.91 21.23
N ARG A 78 -5.73 8.97 21.91
CA ARG A 78 -5.81 8.93 23.39
C ARG A 78 -5.31 7.58 23.95
N LYS A 79 -5.58 6.47 23.26
CA LYS A 79 -5.08 5.15 23.66
C LYS A 79 -3.54 5.10 23.58
N LEU A 80 -2.94 5.62 22.50
CA LEU A 80 -1.48 5.72 22.40
C LEU A 80 -0.89 6.61 23.51
N ALA A 81 -1.53 7.75 23.79
CA ALA A 81 -1.12 8.65 24.86
C ALA A 81 -1.14 7.96 26.24
N ALA A 82 -2.16 7.15 26.50
CA ALA A 82 -2.23 6.38 27.75
C ALA A 82 -1.07 5.39 27.90
N HIS A 83 -0.64 4.72 26.82
CA HIS A 83 0.52 3.82 26.83
C HIS A 83 1.82 4.54 27.15
N THR A 84 2.00 5.75 26.65
CA THR A 84 3.19 6.58 26.90
C THR A 84 3.09 7.42 28.17
N LYS A 85 1.99 7.29 28.92
CA LYS A 85 1.70 8.11 30.12
C LYS A 85 1.65 9.62 29.81
N THR A 86 1.26 9.96 28.59
CA THR A 86 1.10 11.35 28.11
C THR A 86 -0.39 11.71 28.05
N THR A 87 -0.70 12.98 28.23
CA THR A 87 -2.05 13.51 28.04
C THR A 87 -2.05 14.40 26.81
N LEU A 88 -3.00 14.20 25.92
CA LEU A 88 -3.19 15.00 24.71
C LEU A 88 -4.47 15.81 24.83
N ASP A 89 -4.40 17.09 24.53
CA ASP A 89 -5.57 17.94 24.33
C ASP A 89 -6.15 17.75 22.90
N ASP A 90 -7.34 18.32 22.64
CA ASP A 90 -8.03 18.16 21.36
C ASP A 90 -7.24 18.79 20.20
N LYS A 91 -6.51 19.89 20.43
CA LYS A 91 -5.67 20.52 19.41
C LYS A 91 -4.48 19.64 19.02
N GLN A 92 -3.90 18.95 19.99
CA GLN A 92 -2.81 18.00 19.75
C GLN A 92 -3.31 16.77 18.97
N ILE A 93 -4.51 16.27 19.30
CA ILE A 93 -5.15 15.18 18.55
C ILE A 93 -5.43 15.60 17.11
N ASP A 94 -5.98 16.78 16.89
CA ASP A 94 -6.19 17.31 15.54
C ASP A 94 -4.88 17.53 14.77
N ALA A 95 -3.82 17.94 15.46
CA ALA A 95 -2.48 18.06 14.86
C ALA A 95 -1.95 16.70 14.43
N LEU A 96 -2.07 15.66 15.26
CA LEU A 96 -1.66 14.29 14.93
C LEU A 96 -2.40 13.76 13.70
N ARG A 97 -3.72 13.94 13.64
CA ARG A 97 -4.55 13.54 12.49
C ARG A 97 -4.09 14.22 11.20
N ARG A 98 -3.87 15.53 11.23
CA ARG A 98 -3.36 16.27 10.06
C ARG A 98 -1.97 15.85 9.65
N THR A 99 -1.06 15.67 10.62
CA THR A 99 0.31 15.23 10.34
C THR A 99 0.30 13.83 9.74
N GLU A 100 -0.53 12.92 10.24
CA GLU A 100 -0.64 11.57 9.66
C GLU A 100 -1.12 11.61 8.21
N VAL A 101 -2.13 12.39 7.90
CA VAL A 101 -2.60 12.59 6.52
C VAL A 101 -1.51 13.21 5.65
N GLU A 102 -0.83 14.25 6.14
CA GLU A 102 0.27 14.93 5.42
C GLU A 102 1.38 13.96 5.01
N ILE A 103 1.90 13.16 5.96
CA ILE A 103 3.04 12.26 5.69
C ILE A 103 2.71 11.14 4.68
N TRP A 104 1.44 10.77 4.57
CA TRP A 104 0.97 9.79 3.59
C TRP A 104 0.43 10.41 2.30
N SER A 105 0.54 11.73 2.12
CA SER A 105 0.07 12.43 0.92
C SER A 105 1.14 12.63 -0.15
N HIS A 106 2.37 12.17 0.08
CA HIS A 106 3.47 12.29 -0.87
C HIS A 106 3.48 11.10 -1.84
N ILE A 107 3.04 11.35 -3.05
CA ILE A 107 2.82 10.31 -4.07
C ILE A 107 4.06 10.13 -4.93
N ASP A 108 4.40 8.87 -5.25
CA ASP A 108 5.46 8.51 -6.18
C ASP A 108 4.98 8.69 -7.63
N PRO A 109 5.54 9.65 -8.40
CA PRO A 109 5.11 9.89 -9.76
C PRO A 109 5.44 8.72 -10.71
N GLU A 110 6.45 7.90 -10.43
CA GLU A 110 6.79 6.75 -11.27
C GLU A 110 5.71 5.67 -11.16
N MET A 111 5.15 5.47 -9.95
CA MET A 111 4.04 4.53 -9.74
C MET A 111 2.74 5.04 -10.37
N LEU A 112 2.45 6.36 -10.34
CA LEU A 112 1.31 6.93 -11.05
C LEU A 112 1.44 6.78 -12.57
N ASN A 113 2.62 7.03 -13.12
CA ASN A 113 2.87 6.84 -14.55
C ASN A 113 2.67 5.37 -14.95
N TRP A 114 3.11 4.43 -14.10
CA TRP A 114 2.88 3.02 -14.36
C TRP A 114 1.41 2.63 -14.27
N LEU A 115 0.65 3.17 -13.31
CA LEU A 115 -0.80 3.00 -13.22
C LEU A 115 -1.48 3.42 -14.53
N GLY A 116 -1.11 4.58 -15.08
CA GLY A 116 -1.59 5.03 -16.39
C GLY A 116 -1.23 4.09 -17.54
N ALA A 117 0.01 3.55 -17.54
CA ALA A 117 0.44 2.58 -18.54
C ALA A 117 -0.33 1.26 -18.48
N LEU A 118 -0.69 0.78 -17.29
CA LEU A 118 -1.56 -0.40 -17.12
C LEU A 118 -2.92 -0.20 -17.76
N GLN A 119 -3.54 0.97 -17.56
CA GLN A 119 -4.83 1.31 -18.14
C GLN A 119 -4.77 1.35 -19.67
N VAL A 120 -3.73 1.98 -20.23
CA VAL A 120 -3.51 2.01 -21.70
C VAL A 120 -3.34 0.60 -22.27
N ALA A 121 -2.75 -0.31 -21.49
CA ALA A 121 -2.59 -1.72 -21.88
C ALA A 121 -3.87 -2.57 -21.67
N GLY A 122 -4.95 -1.99 -21.15
CA GLY A 122 -6.21 -2.70 -20.87
C GLY A 122 -6.14 -3.65 -19.66
N ILE A 123 -5.20 -3.42 -18.74
CA ILE A 123 -5.09 -4.19 -17.50
C ILE A 123 -5.91 -3.46 -16.43
N GLU A 124 -6.87 -4.16 -15.82
CA GLU A 124 -7.67 -3.62 -14.73
C GLU A 124 -6.81 -3.26 -13.52
N THR A 125 -7.17 -2.18 -12.84
CA THR A 125 -6.40 -1.75 -11.67
C THR A 125 -7.27 -1.67 -10.43
N GLY A 126 -6.79 -2.26 -9.35
CA GLY A 126 -7.41 -2.22 -8.03
C GLY A 126 -6.52 -1.53 -6.99
N LEU A 127 -7.14 -0.88 -6.03
CA LEU A 127 -6.48 -0.37 -4.83
C LEU A 127 -6.95 -1.17 -3.62
N LEU A 128 -6.02 -1.67 -2.81
CA LEU A 128 -6.31 -2.39 -1.57
C LEU A 128 -5.42 -1.89 -0.43
N SER A 129 -5.97 -1.06 0.44
CA SER A 129 -5.18 -0.42 1.49
C SER A 129 -5.81 -0.49 2.87
N ASN A 130 -4.96 -0.75 3.88
CA ASN A 130 -5.30 -0.52 5.28
C ASN A 130 -5.05 0.95 5.59
N MET A 131 -6.13 1.73 5.77
CA MET A 131 -6.02 3.14 6.11
C MET A 131 -7.24 3.65 6.87
N PRO A 132 -7.06 4.60 7.82
CA PRO A 132 -8.15 5.16 8.61
C PRO A 132 -8.97 6.18 7.81
N TRP A 133 -10.17 6.49 8.32
CA TRP A 133 -11.12 7.40 7.65
C TRP A 133 -10.54 8.78 7.28
N ASP A 134 -9.68 9.36 8.10
CA ASP A 134 -9.09 10.67 7.78
C ASP A 134 -8.28 10.62 6.49
N LEU A 135 -7.51 9.56 6.29
CA LEU A 135 -6.74 9.37 5.06
C LEU A 135 -7.64 8.99 3.88
N VAL A 136 -8.64 8.12 4.08
CA VAL A 136 -9.63 7.77 3.03
C VAL A 136 -10.32 9.03 2.50
N ASN A 137 -10.81 9.89 3.40
CA ASN A 137 -11.48 11.14 3.02
C ASN A 137 -10.53 12.05 2.25
N HIS A 138 -9.27 12.17 2.72
CA HIS A 138 -8.28 13.00 2.06
C HIS A 138 -7.96 12.54 0.65
N VAL A 139 -7.66 11.25 0.46
CA VAL A 139 -7.28 10.73 -0.86
C VAL A 139 -8.43 10.79 -1.85
N ARG A 140 -9.67 10.56 -1.41
CA ARG A 140 -10.87 10.67 -2.27
C ARG A 140 -11.17 12.11 -2.68
N THR A 141 -10.85 13.08 -1.83
CA THR A 141 -11.18 14.49 -2.07
C THR A 141 -10.09 15.21 -2.88
N ASN A 142 -8.82 14.84 -2.68
CA ASN A 142 -7.70 15.64 -3.18
C ASN A 142 -6.93 14.96 -4.32
N PHE A 143 -7.16 13.67 -4.62
CA PHE A 143 -6.43 12.95 -5.64
C PHE A 143 -7.34 12.45 -6.76
N GLU A 144 -7.46 13.24 -7.83
CA GLU A 144 -8.26 12.90 -9.01
C GLU A 144 -7.84 11.56 -9.65
N TRP A 145 -6.55 11.21 -9.58
CA TRP A 145 -6.04 9.94 -10.11
C TRP A 145 -6.59 8.70 -9.37
N MET A 146 -7.23 8.86 -8.21
CA MET A 146 -7.97 7.77 -7.58
C MET A 146 -9.08 7.21 -8.48
N GLU A 147 -9.63 8.02 -9.37
CA GLU A 147 -10.65 7.57 -10.33
C GLU A 147 -10.11 6.62 -11.40
N ASN A 148 -8.79 6.52 -11.50
CA ASN A 148 -8.13 5.57 -12.39
C ASN A 148 -8.23 4.11 -11.90
N PHE A 149 -8.59 3.85 -10.66
CA PHE A 149 -8.82 2.50 -10.19
C PHE A 149 -10.24 2.02 -10.51
N ALA A 150 -10.34 0.87 -11.18
CA ALA A 150 -11.61 0.20 -11.45
C ALA A 150 -12.33 -0.20 -10.15
N PHE A 151 -11.56 -0.58 -9.11
CA PHE A 151 -12.10 -0.89 -7.80
C PHE A 151 -11.16 -0.43 -6.68
N LYS A 152 -11.73 0.12 -5.62
CA LYS A 152 -10.99 0.65 -4.47
C LYS A 152 -11.52 0.01 -3.19
N THR A 153 -10.63 -0.65 -2.43
CA THR A 153 -10.93 -1.25 -1.13
C THR A 153 -10.13 -0.53 -0.04
N PHE A 154 -10.82 0.18 0.81
CA PHE A 154 -10.23 0.80 2.00
C PHE A 154 -10.73 0.06 3.24
N SER A 155 -9.80 -0.37 4.10
CA SER A 155 -10.13 -1.14 5.31
C SER A 155 -11.18 -0.45 6.20
N ALA A 156 -11.10 0.89 6.32
CA ALA A 156 -12.04 1.68 7.12
C ALA A 156 -13.49 1.58 6.60
N GLU A 157 -13.69 1.46 5.29
CA GLU A 157 -15.02 1.38 4.67
C GLU A 157 -15.63 -0.02 4.82
N VAL A 158 -14.81 -1.06 4.56
CA VAL A 158 -15.29 -2.45 4.55
C VAL A 158 -15.18 -3.16 5.90
N ARG A 159 -14.48 -2.54 6.88
CA ARG A 159 -14.20 -3.08 8.22
C ARG A 159 -13.45 -4.42 8.17
N LEU A 160 -12.62 -4.60 7.20
CA LEU A 160 -11.69 -5.71 7.00
C LEU A 160 -10.27 -5.16 6.89
N VAL A 161 -9.26 -5.92 7.28
CA VAL A 161 -7.86 -5.49 7.20
C VAL A 161 -6.99 -6.57 6.56
N LYS A 162 -5.96 -6.18 5.81
CA LYS A 162 -4.88 -7.08 5.44
C LYS A 162 -4.12 -7.48 6.72
N PRO A 163 -3.74 -8.75 6.91
CA PRO A 163 -3.71 -9.84 5.93
C PRO A 163 -4.92 -10.80 5.96
N ASP A 164 -6.09 -10.41 6.49
CA ASP A 164 -7.25 -11.28 6.53
C ASP A 164 -7.71 -11.63 5.11
N ALA A 165 -8.02 -12.91 4.83
CA ALA A 165 -8.41 -13.39 3.50
C ALA A 165 -9.60 -12.61 2.92
N ALA A 166 -10.56 -12.26 3.76
CA ALA A 166 -11.82 -11.63 3.35
C ALA A 166 -11.63 -10.29 2.62
N ILE A 167 -10.58 -9.49 2.92
CA ILE A 167 -10.37 -8.20 2.24
C ILE A 167 -9.85 -8.38 0.82
N TYR A 168 -9.03 -9.42 0.57
CA TYR A 168 -8.56 -9.76 -0.77
C TYR A 168 -9.69 -10.33 -1.62
N GLU A 169 -10.49 -11.24 -1.05
CA GLU A 169 -11.68 -11.80 -1.70
C GLU A 169 -12.67 -10.72 -2.10
N HIS A 170 -12.93 -9.75 -1.20
CA HIS A 170 -13.75 -8.57 -1.48
C HIS A 170 -13.21 -7.77 -2.68
N THR A 171 -11.90 -7.54 -2.74
CA THR A 171 -11.26 -6.79 -3.82
C THR A 171 -11.33 -7.54 -5.14
N LEU A 172 -11.04 -8.85 -5.14
CA LEU A 172 -11.14 -9.70 -6.33
C LEU A 172 -12.56 -9.74 -6.87
N GLN A 173 -13.55 -9.88 -5.97
CA GLN A 173 -14.97 -9.84 -6.35
C GLN A 173 -15.35 -8.50 -6.98
N GLY A 174 -14.91 -7.38 -6.39
CA GLY A 174 -15.18 -6.05 -6.92
C GLY A 174 -14.58 -5.79 -8.29
N LEU A 175 -13.41 -6.38 -8.57
CA LEU A 175 -12.76 -6.34 -9.89
C LEU A 175 -13.33 -7.37 -10.87
N GLY A 176 -14.10 -8.35 -10.40
CA GLY A 176 -14.63 -9.42 -11.25
C GLY A 176 -13.54 -10.37 -11.78
N VAL A 177 -12.41 -10.55 -11.06
CA VAL A 177 -11.30 -11.40 -11.50
C VAL A 177 -11.07 -12.56 -10.53
N ALA A 178 -10.55 -13.68 -11.05
CA ALA A 178 -10.12 -14.79 -10.24
C ALA A 178 -8.72 -14.53 -9.65
N ALA A 179 -8.42 -15.12 -8.50
CA ALA A 179 -7.13 -14.93 -7.84
C ALA A 179 -5.91 -15.23 -8.73
N PRO A 180 -5.88 -16.30 -9.56
CA PRO A 180 -4.75 -16.55 -10.46
C PRO A 180 -4.57 -15.52 -11.59
N ASP A 181 -5.59 -14.72 -11.87
CA ASP A 181 -5.56 -13.66 -12.90
C ASP A 181 -5.11 -12.30 -12.33
N ALA A 182 -4.84 -12.21 -11.03
CA ALA A 182 -4.50 -10.99 -10.32
C ALA A 182 -3.06 -10.97 -9.82
N LEU A 183 -2.40 -9.82 -9.98
CA LEU A 183 -1.11 -9.51 -9.38
C LEU A 183 -1.33 -8.51 -8.23
N PHE A 184 -0.94 -8.89 -7.01
CA PHE A 184 -0.94 -8.01 -5.84
C PHE A 184 0.46 -7.47 -5.54
N VAL A 185 0.56 -6.18 -5.21
CA VAL A 185 1.83 -5.50 -4.90
C VAL A 185 1.70 -4.78 -3.57
N ASP A 186 2.57 -5.10 -2.61
CA ASP A 186 2.51 -4.59 -1.23
C ASP A 186 3.92 -4.60 -0.61
N ASP A 187 4.20 -3.70 0.34
CA ASP A 187 5.51 -3.58 1.01
C ASP A 187 5.70 -4.56 2.18
N ARG A 188 4.63 -5.30 2.56
CA ARG A 188 4.64 -6.16 3.75
C ARG A 188 4.61 -7.64 3.39
N GLU A 189 5.63 -8.39 3.81
CA GLU A 189 5.67 -9.84 3.59
C GLU A 189 4.43 -10.60 4.07
N ARG A 190 3.82 -10.18 5.21
CA ARG A 190 2.61 -10.82 5.75
C ARG A 190 1.44 -10.72 4.75
N ASN A 191 1.31 -9.59 4.07
CA ASN A 191 0.27 -9.35 3.09
C ASN A 191 0.52 -10.15 1.80
N ILE A 192 1.78 -10.21 1.36
CA ILE A 192 2.20 -11.04 0.21
C ILE A 192 1.92 -12.53 0.46
N LYS A 193 2.25 -13.03 1.66
CA LYS A 193 1.97 -14.42 2.04
C LYS A 193 0.48 -14.74 2.01
N ALA A 194 -0.36 -13.83 2.50
CA ALA A 194 -1.82 -13.99 2.50
C ALA A 194 -2.39 -14.01 1.07
N ALA A 195 -1.96 -13.09 0.20
CA ALA A 195 -2.37 -13.06 -1.20
C ALA A 195 -1.97 -14.36 -1.95
N LYS A 196 -0.73 -14.82 -1.77
CA LYS A 196 -0.24 -16.08 -2.36
C LYS A 196 -1.04 -17.30 -1.86
N ALA A 197 -1.44 -17.31 -0.59
CA ALA A 197 -2.26 -18.40 -0.02
C ALA A 197 -3.65 -18.49 -0.65
N LEU A 198 -4.18 -17.39 -1.19
CA LEU A 198 -5.42 -17.33 -1.95
C LEU A 198 -5.24 -17.67 -3.44
N GLY A 199 -4.01 -17.94 -3.89
CA GLY A 199 -3.69 -18.25 -5.27
C GLY A 199 -3.45 -17.02 -6.16
N MET A 200 -3.32 -15.83 -5.59
CA MET A 200 -2.90 -14.63 -6.32
C MET A 200 -1.40 -14.69 -6.64
N HIS A 201 -1.00 -14.07 -7.75
CA HIS A 201 0.38 -13.65 -7.90
C HIS A 201 0.65 -12.47 -6.96
N ALA A 202 1.84 -12.41 -6.35
CA ALA A 202 2.14 -11.31 -5.45
C ALA A 202 3.63 -11.00 -5.41
N ILE A 203 3.97 -9.71 -5.46
CA ILE A 203 5.34 -9.17 -5.45
C ILE A 203 5.50 -8.28 -4.22
N LEU A 204 6.58 -8.53 -3.46
CA LEU A 204 7.00 -7.66 -2.36
C LEU A 204 7.68 -6.42 -2.93
N TYR A 205 7.06 -5.27 -2.77
CA TYR A 205 7.61 -4.01 -3.24
C TYR A 205 8.67 -3.47 -2.25
N GLN A 206 9.85 -3.14 -2.77
CA GLN A 206 10.94 -2.52 -2.02
C GLN A 206 11.42 -1.22 -2.68
N SER A 207 11.42 -1.18 -4.00
CA SER A 207 11.74 -0.01 -4.82
C SER A 207 11.23 -0.21 -6.23
N ILE A 208 11.06 0.89 -6.97
CA ILE A 208 10.65 0.82 -8.38
C ILE A 208 11.63 0.03 -9.24
N ALA A 209 12.93 0.12 -8.95
CA ALA A 209 13.97 -0.61 -9.68
C ALA A 209 13.87 -2.12 -9.46
N GLN A 210 13.81 -2.58 -8.20
CA GLN A 210 13.61 -4.00 -7.87
C GLN A 210 12.31 -4.52 -8.48
N PHE A 211 11.23 -3.77 -8.34
CA PHE A 211 9.92 -4.15 -8.84
C PHE A 211 9.90 -4.31 -10.36
N ARG A 212 10.51 -3.38 -11.10
CA ARG A 212 10.68 -3.46 -12.55
C ARG A 212 11.45 -4.71 -12.98
N ASP A 213 12.57 -5.01 -12.30
CA ASP A 213 13.39 -6.18 -12.63
C ASP A 213 12.63 -7.49 -12.38
N GLU A 214 11.85 -7.57 -11.31
CA GLU A 214 11.02 -8.73 -10.99
C GLU A 214 9.89 -8.92 -12.01
N LEU A 215 9.17 -7.86 -12.37
CA LEU A 215 8.17 -7.88 -13.43
C LEU A 215 8.75 -8.37 -14.77
N LYS A 216 9.97 -7.90 -15.11
CA LYS A 216 10.66 -8.33 -16.33
C LYS A 216 11.00 -9.82 -16.30
N GLN A 217 11.51 -10.33 -15.17
CA GLN A 217 11.81 -11.76 -15.00
C GLN A 217 10.55 -12.63 -15.11
N LEU A 218 9.40 -12.11 -14.68
CA LEU A 218 8.11 -12.78 -14.72
C LEU A 218 7.35 -12.55 -16.05
N ASN A 219 7.98 -11.94 -17.04
CA ASN A 219 7.40 -11.62 -18.36
C ASN A 219 6.12 -10.78 -18.29
N PHE A 220 6.00 -9.87 -17.31
CA PHE A 220 4.88 -8.95 -17.24
C PHE A 220 4.97 -7.93 -18.39
N PRO A 221 3.86 -7.69 -19.14
CA PRO A 221 3.92 -6.94 -20.40
C PRO A 221 4.16 -5.43 -20.23
N VAL A 222 3.83 -4.85 -19.07
CA VAL A 222 3.91 -3.41 -18.81
C VAL A 222 4.91 -3.14 -17.69
N LEU A 223 6.05 -2.56 -18.02
CA LEU A 223 7.10 -2.27 -17.04
C LEU A 223 7.07 -0.79 -16.62
N PRO A 224 7.26 -0.48 -15.31
CA PRO A 224 7.38 0.90 -14.86
C PRO A 224 8.62 1.58 -15.48
N ALA A 225 8.52 2.86 -15.82
CA ALA A 225 9.66 3.68 -16.17
C ALA A 225 10.51 3.95 -14.93
N ILE A 226 11.83 4.14 -15.12
CA ILE A 226 12.76 4.56 -14.06
C ILE A 226 13.35 5.91 -14.50
N SER A 227 13.22 6.93 -13.66
CA SER A 227 13.81 8.24 -13.91
C SER A 227 15.33 8.14 -13.97
N GLY A 228 15.91 8.40 -15.15
CA GLY A 228 17.37 8.33 -15.39
C GLY A 228 17.80 7.42 -16.54
N ALA A 229 16.94 6.57 -17.08
CA ALA A 229 17.18 5.90 -18.37
C ALA A 229 16.60 6.77 -19.49
N GLY A 230 17.46 7.58 -20.14
CA GLY A 230 17.06 8.55 -21.15
C GLY A 230 16.07 8.01 -22.19
N SER A 231 14.84 8.46 -22.10
CA SER A 231 13.89 8.48 -23.19
C SER A 231 12.92 9.64 -22.96
N HIS A 232 13.01 10.63 -23.85
CA HIS A 232 11.96 11.65 -23.99
C HIS A 232 10.64 10.96 -24.32
N THR A 233 9.73 10.91 -23.36
CA THR A 233 8.32 10.62 -23.59
C THR A 233 7.56 11.95 -23.52
N PRO A 234 6.59 12.22 -24.41
CA PRO A 234 5.89 13.49 -24.43
C PRO A 234 5.15 13.71 -23.11
N GLN A 235 5.41 14.83 -22.47
CA GLN A 235 4.60 15.32 -21.37
C GLN A 235 3.17 15.53 -21.89
N HIS A 236 2.26 14.67 -21.48
CA HIS A 236 0.86 15.05 -21.43
C HIS A 236 0.72 15.95 -20.20
N ASP A 237 0.49 17.23 -20.48
CA ASP A 237 0.17 18.24 -19.48
C ASP A 237 -1.08 17.80 -18.71
N PHE A 238 -0.88 17.23 -17.54
CA PHE A 238 -1.92 17.20 -16.52
C PHE A 238 -1.87 18.56 -15.82
N GLN A 239 -2.76 19.45 -16.23
CA GLN A 239 -3.01 20.70 -15.51
C GLN A 239 -3.46 20.38 -14.08
N LEU A 240 -2.77 20.99 -13.12
CA LEU A 240 -3.05 20.99 -11.69
C LEU A 240 -4.39 21.61 -11.37
#